data_9f68899c7477e534540ce5533c52e01f
#
_entry.id   9f68899c7477e534540ce5533c52e01f
#
_cell.length_a   1.000
_cell.length_b   1.000
_cell.length_c   1.000
_cell.angle_alpha   90.00
_cell.angle_beta   90.00
_cell.angle_gamma   90.00
#
_symmetry.space_group_name_H-M   'P 1'
#
loop_
_entity.id
_entity.type
_entity.pdbx_description
1 polymer ?
#
loop_
_entity_poly.entity_id
_entity_poly.type
_entity_poly.pdbx_seq_one_letter_code
_entity_poly.pdbx_strand_id
1 'polypeptide(L)'
;MSVPVDCFVSNMKNHWQSSLKNTSSPELENIWSKICETFNHKVENEFSPIWHVLQPPTGSGKTQGLVIYCSMLPEIIGALIVVRFKEQADMIASSINQIAGVKKAVSRHSDHLIPMEDLRDTQVLVITHKAYENSLDRFQHDLDWSWKNYITYRKSKRRLIVIDEALGLVRSSQVKLEDLNYVLGVIPQDVKDKHPYAILAYETAKQTLEKIHEISKKRTGPDRDKILSGGFHQKPFSELNDLRGDLRNYRWDKILNESHDDHENTRI
;
A
#
# COMPACT_ATOMS: atom_id res chain seq x y z
N MET A 1 18.95 -21.70 -2.31
CA MET A 1 19.16 -21.51 -3.80
C MET A 1 19.03 -20.02 -4.07
N SER A 2 20.09 -19.42 -4.56
CA SER A 2 20.19 -17.98 -4.85
C SER A 2 20.63 -17.77 -6.30
N VAL A 3 20.54 -16.54 -6.78
CA VAL A 3 21.02 -16.18 -8.12
C VAL A 3 22.54 -16.06 -8.07
N PRO A 4 23.32 -16.74 -8.95
CA PRO A 4 24.77 -16.60 -8.96
C PRO A 4 25.18 -15.17 -9.30
N VAL A 5 26.02 -14.58 -8.45
CA VAL A 5 26.44 -13.16 -8.58
C VAL A 5 27.12 -12.88 -9.91
N ASP A 6 28.06 -13.77 -10.33
CA ASP A 6 28.76 -13.59 -11.58
C ASP A 6 27.85 -13.64 -12.81
N CYS A 7 26.88 -14.54 -12.81
CA CYS A 7 25.85 -14.61 -13.86
C CYS A 7 25.00 -13.34 -13.89
N PHE A 8 24.61 -12.85 -12.71
CA PHE A 8 23.83 -11.61 -12.61
C PHE A 8 24.61 -10.40 -13.15
N VAL A 9 25.87 -10.22 -12.72
CA VAL A 9 26.72 -9.13 -13.19
C VAL A 9 26.97 -9.23 -14.69
N SER A 10 27.19 -10.44 -15.21
CA SER A 10 27.33 -10.66 -16.66
C SER A 10 26.07 -10.23 -17.44
N ASN A 11 24.89 -10.58 -16.94
CA ASN A 11 23.64 -10.18 -17.56
C ASN A 11 23.41 -8.65 -17.49
N MET A 12 23.79 -8.03 -16.37
CA MET A 12 23.78 -6.56 -16.25
C MET A 12 24.70 -5.89 -17.28
N LYS A 13 25.93 -6.40 -17.45
CA LYS A 13 26.89 -5.89 -18.45
C LYS A 13 26.34 -6.01 -19.87
N ASN A 14 25.81 -7.17 -20.20
CA ASN A 14 25.22 -7.42 -21.51
C ASN A 14 24.07 -6.47 -21.80
N HIS A 15 23.19 -6.27 -20.82
CA HIS A 15 22.09 -5.32 -20.95
C HIS A 15 22.59 -3.88 -21.07
N TRP A 16 23.59 -3.49 -20.27
CA TRP A 16 24.17 -2.14 -20.28
C TRP A 16 24.80 -1.81 -21.65
N GLN A 17 25.49 -2.78 -22.24
CA GLN A 17 26.08 -2.65 -23.58
C GLN A 17 25.02 -2.64 -24.68
N SER A 18 24.07 -3.59 -24.64
CA SER A 18 23.09 -3.76 -25.72
C SER A 18 22.04 -2.67 -25.77
N SER A 19 21.48 -2.30 -24.60
CA SER A 19 20.36 -1.36 -24.50
C SER A 19 20.79 0.08 -24.34
N LEU A 20 21.85 0.35 -23.57
CA LEU A 20 22.32 1.70 -23.28
C LEU A 20 23.55 2.10 -24.10
N LYS A 21 24.15 1.14 -24.84
CA LYS A 21 25.40 1.32 -25.62
C LYS A 21 26.55 1.91 -24.77
N ASN A 22 26.57 1.60 -23.47
CA ASN A 22 27.56 2.05 -22.52
C ASN A 22 28.40 0.88 -22.02
N THR A 23 29.64 1.18 -21.63
CA THR A 23 30.51 0.23 -20.92
C THR A 23 30.36 0.40 -19.43
N SER A 24 30.39 -0.70 -18.66
CA SER A 24 30.39 -0.65 -17.20
C SER A 24 31.78 -0.37 -16.67
N SER A 25 31.87 0.38 -15.58
CA SER A 25 33.14 0.48 -14.80
C SER A 25 33.19 -0.61 -13.72
N PRO A 26 34.37 -0.92 -13.21
CA PRO A 26 34.55 -1.89 -12.11
C PRO A 26 33.73 -1.48 -10.85
N GLU A 27 33.62 -0.20 -10.56
CA GLU A 27 32.84 0.33 -9.43
C GLU A 27 31.37 0.06 -9.63
N LEU A 28 30.86 0.22 -10.84
CA LEU A 28 29.48 -0.07 -11.18
C LEU A 28 29.18 -1.57 -11.07
N GLU A 29 30.09 -2.42 -11.53
CA GLU A 29 29.95 -3.87 -11.39
C GLU A 29 29.96 -4.32 -9.92
N ASN A 30 30.77 -3.68 -9.08
CA ASN A 30 30.79 -3.92 -7.64
C ASN A 30 29.43 -3.49 -7.00
N ILE A 31 28.82 -2.40 -7.45
CA ILE A 31 27.47 -2.01 -7.01
C ILE A 31 26.46 -3.09 -7.39
N TRP A 32 26.49 -3.61 -8.60
CA TRP A 32 25.59 -4.69 -9.04
C TRP A 32 25.79 -5.97 -8.24
N SER A 33 27.05 -6.35 -7.96
CA SER A 33 27.36 -7.49 -7.09
C SER A 33 26.70 -7.34 -5.71
N LYS A 34 26.83 -6.17 -5.08
CA LYS A 34 26.21 -5.88 -3.77
C LYS A 34 24.67 -5.91 -3.80
N ILE A 35 24.06 -5.45 -4.89
CA ILE A 35 22.60 -5.55 -5.08
C ILE A 35 22.20 -7.03 -5.12
N CYS A 36 22.88 -7.85 -5.93
CA CYS A 36 22.59 -9.28 -6.03
C CYS A 36 22.80 -10.00 -4.69
N GLU A 37 23.91 -9.75 -4.01
CA GLU A 37 24.21 -10.32 -2.69
C GLU A 37 23.15 -9.98 -1.67
N THR A 38 22.66 -8.72 -1.66
CA THR A 38 21.60 -8.28 -0.74
C THR A 38 20.29 -8.99 -1.03
N PHE A 39 19.92 -9.15 -2.28
CA PHE A 39 18.71 -9.89 -2.66
C PHE A 39 18.86 -11.38 -2.30
N ASN A 40 20.01 -11.99 -2.58
CA ASN A 40 20.29 -13.37 -2.19
C ASN A 40 20.20 -13.57 -0.68
N HIS A 41 20.78 -12.65 0.09
CA HIS A 41 20.69 -12.70 1.55
C HIS A 41 19.23 -12.70 2.03
N LYS A 42 18.34 -11.91 1.41
CA LYS A 42 16.92 -11.91 1.75
C LYS A 42 16.22 -13.19 1.35
N VAL A 43 16.50 -13.72 0.18
CA VAL A 43 15.92 -14.97 -0.31
C VAL A 43 16.31 -16.16 0.57
N GLU A 44 17.54 -16.18 1.09
CA GLU A 44 18.08 -17.26 1.92
C GLU A 44 17.67 -17.16 3.39
N ASN A 45 17.47 -15.94 3.90
CA ASN A 45 17.12 -15.66 5.29
C ASN A 45 15.64 -15.25 5.44
N GLU A 46 14.73 -16.18 5.18
CA GLU A 46 13.29 -15.97 5.13
C GLU A 46 12.69 -15.31 6.39
N PHE A 47 13.29 -15.56 7.56
CA PHE A 47 12.78 -15.10 8.85
C PHE A 47 13.44 -13.83 9.39
N SER A 48 14.33 -13.22 8.63
CA SER A 48 14.96 -11.97 9.08
C SER A 48 13.98 -10.81 9.03
N PRO A 49 13.61 -10.20 10.18
CA PRO A 49 12.70 -9.05 10.23
C PRO A 49 13.38 -7.75 9.76
N ILE A 50 14.66 -7.82 9.38
CA ILE A 50 15.46 -6.64 9.08
C ILE A 50 15.18 -6.18 7.64
N TRP A 51 14.86 -4.91 7.47
CA TRP A 51 14.81 -4.24 6.18
C TRP A 51 16.22 -3.79 5.78
N HIS A 52 16.63 -4.13 4.55
CA HIS A 52 17.85 -3.65 3.96
C HIS A 52 17.55 -2.44 3.07
N VAL A 53 18.20 -1.32 3.34
CA VAL A 53 18.08 -0.12 2.52
C VAL A 53 19.27 -0.07 1.57
N LEU A 54 18.98 -0.19 0.28
CA LEU A 54 19.99 -0.05 -0.78
C LEU A 54 19.95 1.41 -1.30
N GLN A 55 21.06 2.11 -1.22
CA GLN A 55 21.19 3.50 -1.67
C GLN A 55 22.29 3.65 -2.75
N PRO A 56 22.27 2.86 -3.83
CA PRO A 56 23.22 3.08 -4.90
C PRO A 56 22.96 4.40 -5.62
N PRO A 57 23.97 5.01 -6.26
CA PRO A 57 23.82 6.28 -6.97
C PRO A 57 22.69 6.25 -8.01
N THR A 58 22.13 7.40 -8.31
CA THR A 58 21.16 7.54 -9.41
C THR A 58 21.83 7.16 -10.74
N GLY A 59 21.11 6.45 -11.59
CA GLY A 59 21.65 5.97 -12.86
C GLY A 59 22.51 4.69 -12.76
N SER A 60 22.69 4.10 -11.58
CA SER A 60 23.43 2.84 -11.40
C SER A 60 22.68 1.57 -11.86
N GLY A 61 21.48 1.68 -12.41
CA GLY A 61 20.70 0.55 -12.91
C GLY A 61 19.96 -0.25 -11.84
N LYS A 62 19.54 0.38 -10.73
CA LYS A 62 18.78 -0.27 -9.64
C LYS A 62 17.57 -1.07 -10.13
N THR A 63 16.67 -0.39 -10.83
CA THR A 63 15.44 -1.00 -11.36
C THR A 63 15.75 -2.07 -12.39
N GLN A 64 16.78 -1.83 -13.22
CA GLN A 64 17.23 -2.83 -14.18
C GLN A 64 17.83 -4.07 -13.49
N GLY A 65 18.62 -3.87 -12.43
CA GLY A 65 19.10 -4.96 -11.59
C GLY A 65 17.99 -5.78 -10.97
N LEU A 66 16.93 -5.11 -10.47
CA LEU A 66 15.74 -5.79 -9.96
C LEU A 66 15.06 -6.64 -11.03
N VAL A 67 14.88 -6.11 -12.24
CA VAL A 67 14.28 -6.82 -13.37
C VAL A 67 15.10 -8.07 -13.74
N ILE A 68 16.43 -7.90 -13.91
CA ILE A 68 17.34 -9.02 -14.27
C ILE A 68 17.36 -10.06 -13.15
N TYR A 69 17.46 -9.64 -11.89
CA TYR A 69 17.44 -10.56 -10.76
C TYR A 69 16.15 -11.39 -10.73
N CYS A 70 14.99 -10.74 -10.86
CA CYS A 70 13.71 -11.44 -10.86
C CYS A 70 13.52 -12.37 -12.06
N SER A 71 14.08 -12.04 -13.22
CA SER A 71 14.07 -12.92 -14.39
C SER A 71 14.85 -14.22 -14.16
N MET A 72 15.91 -14.16 -13.34
CA MET A 72 16.79 -15.28 -13.01
C MET A 72 16.32 -16.07 -11.78
N LEU A 73 15.33 -15.60 -11.01
CA LEU A 73 14.85 -16.28 -9.81
C LEU A 73 14.45 -17.74 -10.12
N PRO A 74 14.88 -18.72 -9.29
CA PRO A 74 14.37 -20.08 -9.35
C PRO A 74 12.85 -20.13 -9.19
N GLU A 75 12.19 -21.04 -9.90
CA GLU A 75 10.71 -21.13 -9.94
C GLU A 75 10.05 -21.32 -8.58
N ILE A 76 10.76 -21.92 -7.61
CA ILE A 76 10.25 -22.13 -6.26
C ILE A 76 10.23 -20.87 -5.40
N ILE A 77 10.86 -19.79 -5.86
CA ILE A 77 11.01 -18.53 -5.11
C ILE A 77 10.06 -17.48 -5.69
N GLY A 78 9.13 -17.02 -4.87
CA GLY A 78 8.25 -15.91 -5.22
C GLY A 78 8.83 -14.55 -4.81
N ALA A 79 8.54 -13.50 -5.59
CA ALA A 79 8.89 -12.13 -5.30
C ALA A 79 7.68 -11.19 -5.38
N LEU A 80 7.69 -10.14 -4.55
CA LEU A 80 6.77 -9.02 -4.61
C LEU A 80 7.58 -7.75 -4.86
N ILE A 81 7.21 -7.02 -5.91
CA ILE A 81 7.80 -5.73 -6.24
C ILE A 81 6.73 -4.66 -6.04
N VAL A 82 7.09 -3.62 -5.30
CA VAL A 82 6.21 -2.50 -5.01
C VAL A 82 6.79 -1.25 -5.62
N VAL A 83 6.05 -0.63 -6.54
CA VAL A 83 6.50 0.55 -7.31
C VAL A 83 5.52 1.70 -7.17
N ARG A 84 5.94 2.89 -7.54
CA ARG A 84 5.14 4.09 -7.35
C ARG A 84 3.99 4.21 -8.36
N PHE A 85 4.24 3.93 -9.63
CA PHE A 85 3.31 4.18 -10.72
C PHE A 85 2.84 2.90 -11.40
N LYS A 86 1.64 2.92 -11.99
CA LYS A 86 1.03 1.80 -12.73
C LYS A 86 1.85 1.42 -13.95
N GLU A 87 2.26 2.42 -14.72
CA GLU A 87 3.04 2.26 -15.95
C GLU A 87 4.40 1.61 -15.64
N GLN A 88 4.99 1.96 -14.50
CA GLN A 88 6.24 1.33 -14.03
C GLN A 88 6.00 -0.14 -13.67
N ALA A 89 4.86 -0.47 -13.06
CA ALA A 89 4.51 -1.85 -12.74
C ALA A 89 4.39 -2.71 -14.00
N ASP A 90 3.69 -2.21 -15.02
CA ASP A 90 3.53 -2.89 -16.30
C ASP A 90 4.86 -3.06 -17.04
N MET A 91 5.67 -2.01 -17.06
CA MET A 91 6.99 -2.05 -17.70
C MET A 91 7.91 -3.09 -17.02
N ILE A 92 7.95 -3.12 -15.70
CA ILE A 92 8.79 -4.07 -14.94
C ILE A 92 8.32 -5.50 -15.20
N ALA A 93 7.02 -5.77 -15.09
CA ALA A 93 6.47 -7.10 -15.34
C ALA A 93 6.74 -7.58 -16.78
N SER A 94 6.54 -6.72 -17.77
CA SER A 94 6.84 -7.01 -19.17
C SER A 94 8.32 -7.28 -19.39
N SER A 95 9.22 -6.46 -18.83
CA SER A 95 10.68 -6.60 -18.96
C SER A 95 11.18 -7.90 -18.32
N ILE A 96 10.65 -8.28 -17.17
CA ILE A 96 10.99 -9.57 -16.53
C ILE A 96 10.61 -10.73 -17.44
N ASN A 97 9.39 -10.71 -18.00
CA ASN A 97 8.91 -11.76 -18.89
C ASN A 97 9.72 -11.84 -20.17
N GLN A 98 10.08 -10.70 -20.74
CA GLN A 98 10.91 -10.63 -21.95
C GLN A 98 12.30 -11.23 -21.73
N ILE A 99 12.97 -10.89 -20.62
CA ILE A 99 14.30 -11.42 -20.31
C ILE A 99 14.23 -12.91 -19.94
N ALA A 100 13.21 -13.31 -19.20
CA ALA A 100 13.02 -14.71 -18.81
C ALA A 100 12.60 -15.63 -19.97
N GLY A 101 12.06 -15.07 -21.05
CA GLY A 101 11.49 -15.83 -22.17
C GLY A 101 10.19 -16.59 -21.86
N VAL A 102 9.65 -16.41 -20.66
CA VAL A 102 8.44 -17.06 -20.16
C VAL A 102 7.64 -16.09 -19.29
N LYS A 103 6.33 -16.34 -19.12
CA LYS A 103 5.47 -15.52 -18.24
C LYS A 103 5.77 -15.82 -16.78
N LYS A 104 6.64 -15.04 -16.17
CA LYS A 104 7.06 -15.10 -14.75
C LYS A 104 6.40 -14.03 -13.90
N ALA A 105 6.20 -12.85 -14.46
CA ALA A 105 5.78 -11.66 -13.76
C ALA A 105 4.41 -11.17 -14.24
N VAL A 106 3.65 -10.60 -13.32
CA VAL A 106 2.37 -9.94 -13.61
C VAL A 106 2.29 -8.66 -12.79
N SER A 107 1.81 -7.58 -13.42
CA SER A 107 1.43 -6.34 -12.74
C SER A 107 -0.04 -6.41 -12.28
N ARG A 108 -0.34 -5.80 -11.12
CA ARG A 108 -1.71 -5.65 -10.65
C ARG A 108 -1.94 -4.24 -10.09
N HIS A 109 -2.87 -3.54 -10.70
CA HIS A 109 -3.30 -2.18 -10.32
C HIS A 109 -4.76 -1.96 -10.75
N SER A 110 -5.33 -0.77 -10.53
CA SER A 110 -6.75 -0.49 -10.79
C SER A 110 -7.19 -0.74 -12.23
N ASP A 111 -6.29 -0.58 -13.20
CA ASP A 111 -6.60 -0.70 -14.63
C ASP A 111 -6.28 -2.12 -15.15
N HIS A 112 -5.59 -2.93 -14.35
CA HIS A 112 -5.24 -4.32 -14.66
C HIS A 112 -5.53 -5.18 -13.43
N LEU A 113 -6.79 -5.58 -13.30
CA LEU A 113 -7.25 -6.41 -12.20
C LEU A 113 -7.05 -7.89 -12.52
N ILE A 114 -6.38 -8.59 -11.62
CA ILE A 114 -6.22 -10.04 -11.64
C ILE A 114 -6.97 -10.58 -10.43
N PRO A 115 -7.72 -11.69 -10.57
CA PRO A 115 -8.35 -12.36 -9.46
C PRO A 115 -7.36 -12.66 -8.34
N MET A 116 -7.79 -12.50 -7.09
CA MET A 116 -6.90 -12.64 -5.94
C MET A 116 -6.35 -14.07 -5.77
N GLU A 117 -7.09 -15.06 -6.21
CA GLU A 117 -6.70 -16.47 -6.23
C GLU A 117 -5.52 -16.72 -7.19
N ASP A 118 -5.54 -16.10 -8.38
CA ASP A 118 -4.50 -16.27 -9.39
C ASP A 118 -3.15 -15.62 -9.00
N LEU A 119 -3.19 -14.67 -8.07
CA LEU A 119 -1.96 -14.00 -7.61
C LEU A 119 -1.00 -14.96 -6.92
N ARG A 120 -1.52 -16.02 -6.29
CA ARG A 120 -0.70 -17.00 -5.57
C ARG A 120 0.13 -17.88 -6.49
N ASP A 121 -0.31 -18.05 -7.74
CA ASP A 121 0.40 -18.86 -8.73
C ASP A 121 1.39 -18.03 -9.57
N THR A 122 1.34 -16.72 -9.44
CA THR A 122 2.27 -15.80 -10.11
C THR A 122 3.59 -15.71 -9.35
N GLN A 123 4.71 -16.04 -10.01
CA GLN A 123 6.02 -16.06 -9.37
C GLN A 123 6.46 -14.65 -8.92
N VAL A 124 6.41 -13.67 -9.81
CA VAL A 124 6.76 -12.27 -9.52
C VAL A 124 5.53 -11.40 -9.64
N LEU A 125 5.08 -10.85 -8.54
CA LEU A 125 3.95 -9.93 -8.50
C LEU A 125 4.46 -8.50 -8.40
N VAL A 126 4.00 -7.63 -9.29
CA VAL A 126 4.33 -6.20 -9.26
C VAL A 126 3.07 -5.41 -8.92
N ILE A 127 3.10 -4.62 -7.86
CA ILE A 127 1.97 -3.80 -7.42
C ILE A 127 2.40 -2.35 -7.17
N THR A 128 1.43 -1.45 -7.07
CA THR A 128 1.72 -0.05 -6.74
C THR A 128 1.84 0.17 -5.23
N HIS A 129 2.56 1.25 -4.82
CA HIS A 129 2.62 1.70 -3.42
C HIS A 129 1.22 1.82 -2.83
N LYS A 130 0.27 2.40 -3.57
CA LYS A 130 -1.11 2.56 -3.11
C LYS A 130 -1.81 1.22 -2.85
N ALA A 131 -1.61 0.23 -3.71
CA ALA A 131 -2.17 -1.11 -3.50
C ALA A 131 -1.55 -1.79 -2.27
N TYR A 132 -0.23 -1.65 -2.10
CA TYR A 132 0.51 -2.16 -0.95
C TYR A 132 0.02 -1.54 0.35
N GLU A 133 -0.02 -0.21 0.44
CA GLU A 133 -0.49 0.53 1.60
C GLU A 133 -1.94 0.21 1.95
N ASN A 134 -2.84 0.24 0.96
CA ASN A 134 -4.25 -0.07 1.18
C ASN A 134 -4.44 -1.50 1.71
N SER A 135 -3.63 -2.47 1.24
CA SER A 135 -3.74 -3.85 1.71
C SER A 135 -3.27 -4.01 3.15
N LEU A 136 -2.23 -3.27 3.56
CA LEU A 136 -1.77 -3.23 4.95
C LEU A 136 -2.81 -2.59 5.88
N ASP A 137 -3.41 -1.47 5.47
CA ASP A 137 -4.46 -0.83 6.26
C ASP A 137 -5.65 -1.75 6.48
N ARG A 138 -6.12 -2.39 5.41
CA ARG A 138 -7.23 -3.34 5.50
C ARG A 138 -6.89 -4.52 6.40
N PHE A 139 -5.67 -5.02 6.32
CA PHE A 139 -5.20 -6.10 7.19
C PHE A 139 -5.15 -5.68 8.67
N GLN A 140 -4.64 -4.49 8.98
CA GLN A 140 -4.59 -3.96 10.35
C GLN A 140 -5.98 -3.78 10.98
N HIS A 141 -6.99 -3.61 10.14
CA HIS A 141 -8.37 -3.40 10.57
C HIS A 141 -9.27 -4.62 10.36
N ASP A 142 -8.71 -5.80 10.13
CA ASP A 142 -9.44 -7.05 9.84
C ASP A 142 -10.50 -6.94 8.72
N LEU A 143 -10.29 -5.98 7.80
CA LEU A 143 -11.26 -5.68 6.76
C LEU A 143 -11.12 -6.58 5.54
N ASP A 144 -9.91 -7.11 5.30
CA ASP A 144 -9.60 -7.82 4.07
C ASP A 144 -8.30 -8.64 4.23
N TRP A 145 -8.29 -9.82 3.63
CA TRP A 145 -7.13 -10.70 3.56
C TRP A 145 -6.29 -10.52 2.28
N SER A 146 -6.50 -9.43 1.54
CA SER A 146 -5.77 -9.15 0.30
C SER A 146 -4.26 -9.12 0.50
N TRP A 147 -3.78 -8.60 1.64
CA TRP A 147 -2.38 -8.65 2.04
C TRP A 147 -1.80 -10.06 1.97
N LYS A 148 -2.53 -11.04 2.50
CA LYS A 148 -2.10 -12.45 2.50
C LYS A 148 -1.89 -12.98 1.08
N ASN A 149 -2.72 -12.58 0.12
CA ASN A 149 -2.58 -12.98 -1.28
C ASN A 149 -1.35 -12.34 -1.93
N TYR A 150 -1.00 -11.10 -1.58
CA TYR A 150 0.20 -10.44 -2.12
C TYR A 150 1.49 -11.08 -1.63
N ILE A 151 1.55 -11.51 -0.36
CA ILE A 151 2.76 -12.11 0.22
C ILE A 151 2.85 -13.63 0.03
N THR A 152 1.82 -14.28 -0.49
CA THR A 152 1.82 -15.73 -0.71
C THR A 152 2.18 -16.06 -2.16
N TYR A 153 3.02 -17.08 -2.32
CA TYR A 153 3.34 -17.71 -3.59
C TYR A 153 3.19 -19.22 -3.45
N ARG A 154 2.29 -19.82 -4.22
CA ARG A 154 1.92 -21.23 -4.09
C ARG A 154 1.54 -21.56 -2.63
N LYS A 155 2.28 -22.47 -1.96
CA LYS A 155 2.04 -22.88 -0.55
C LYS A 155 2.94 -22.16 0.46
N SER A 156 3.81 -21.23 0.03
CA SER A 156 4.78 -20.53 0.87
C SER A 156 4.64 -19.02 0.78
N LYS A 157 5.40 -18.30 1.60
CA LYS A 157 5.53 -16.84 1.47
C LYS A 157 6.47 -16.47 0.32
N ARG A 158 6.26 -15.31 -0.29
CA ARG A 158 7.25 -14.70 -1.17
C ARG A 158 8.47 -14.33 -0.36
N ARG A 159 9.64 -14.84 -0.76
CA ARG A 159 10.88 -14.65 0.00
C ARG A 159 11.53 -13.29 -0.25
N LEU A 160 11.24 -12.66 -1.38
CA LEU A 160 11.79 -11.35 -1.73
C LEU A 160 10.65 -10.34 -1.83
N ILE A 161 10.71 -9.29 -1.01
CA ILE A 161 9.84 -8.12 -1.13
C ILE A 161 10.75 -6.93 -1.36
N VAL A 162 10.60 -6.27 -2.50
CA VAL A 162 11.37 -5.09 -2.88
C VAL A 162 10.43 -3.91 -3.06
N ILE A 163 10.71 -2.84 -2.36
CA ILE A 163 10.00 -1.57 -2.50
C ILE A 163 10.94 -0.64 -3.25
N ASP A 164 10.59 -0.35 -4.49
CA ASP A 164 11.33 0.60 -5.33
C ASP A 164 10.86 2.02 -4.98
N GLU A 165 11.79 2.85 -4.62
CA GLU A 165 11.59 4.15 -3.99
C GLU A 165 11.01 4.08 -2.55
N ALA A 166 11.25 5.14 -1.77
CA ALA A 166 10.76 5.21 -0.40
C ALA A 166 9.23 5.30 -0.36
N LEU A 167 8.61 4.46 0.44
CA LEU A 167 7.20 4.64 0.81
C LEU A 167 7.04 5.99 1.51
N GLY A 168 5.90 6.62 1.33
CA GLY A 168 5.51 7.79 2.11
C GLY A 168 5.42 7.42 3.60
N LEU A 169 6.48 7.72 4.37
CA LEU A 169 6.53 7.42 5.81
C LEU A 169 5.54 8.26 6.62
N VAL A 170 5.06 9.35 6.04
CA VAL A 170 4.08 10.24 6.68
C VAL A 170 2.78 10.17 5.89
N ARG A 171 1.76 9.60 6.50
CA ARG A 171 0.40 9.70 6.01
C ARG A 171 -0.21 11.00 6.53
N SER A 172 -0.56 11.90 5.64
CA SER A 172 -1.50 12.96 5.96
C SER A 172 -2.91 12.45 5.66
N SER A 173 -3.70 12.23 6.69
CA SER A 173 -5.15 12.08 6.53
C SER A 173 -5.79 13.46 6.66
N GLN A 174 -6.55 13.88 5.66
CA GLN A 174 -7.39 15.06 5.78
C GLN A 174 -8.79 14.60 6.18
N VAL A 175 -9.26 15.11 7.31
CA VAL A 175 -10.67 15.03 7.70
C VAL A 175 -11.26 16.41 7.47
N LYS A 176 -12.22 16.51 6.56
CA LYS A 176 -12.95 17.76 6.30
C LYS A 176 -14.16 17.87 7.23
N LEU A 177 -14.54 19.09 7.54
CA LEU A 177 -15.77 19.35 8.32
C LEU A 177 -17.02 18.74 7.67
N GLU A 178 -17.06 18.75 6.34
CA GLU A 178 -18.11 18.12 5.53
C GLU A 178 -18.20 16.61 5.75
N ASP A 179 -17.04 15.93 5.85
CA ASP A 179 -16.97 14.48 6.09
C ASP A 179 -17.56 14.15 7.47
N LEU A 180 -17.23 14.93 8.50
CA LEU A 180 -17.76 14.74 9.84
C LEU A 180 -19.27 15.03 9.92
N ASN A 181 -19.75 16.08 9.25
CA ASN A 181 -21.17 16.39 9.16
C ASN A 181 -21.93 15.26 8.46
N TYR A 182 -21.38 14.74 7.37
CA TYR A 182 -21.98 13.62 6.65
C TYR A 182 -22.05 12.37 7.53
N VAL A 183 -20.94 11.97 8.17
CA VAL A 183 -20.89 10.79 9.04
C VAL A 183 -21.90 10.93 10.20
N LEU A 184 -21.91 12.07 10.89
CA LEU A 184 -22.86 12.30 12.00
C LEU A 184 -24.33 12.33 11.53
N GLY A 185 -24.58 12.77 10.29
CA GLY A 185 -25.92 12.79 9.70
C GLY A 185 -26.43 11.41 9.29
N VAL A 186 -25.53 10.53 8.82
CA VAL A 186 -25.91 9.21 8.28
C VAL A 186 -26.03 8.14 9.38
N ILE A 187 -25.36 8.31 10.53
CA ILE A 187 -25.43 7.31 11.62
C ILE A 187 -26.85 7.30 12.21
N PRO A 188 -27.54 6.14 12.20
CA PRO A 188 -28.88 6.00 12.79
C PRO A 188 -28.91 6.34 14.28
N GLN A 189 -30.04 6.85 14.77
CA GLN A 189 -30.14 7.32 16.15
C GLN A 189 -29.99 6.20 17.17
N ASP A 190 -30.53 5.03 16.90
CA ASP A 190 -30.38 3.84 17.76
C ASP A 190 -28.92 3.36 17.89
N VAL A 191 -28.09 3.57 16.87
CA VAL A 191 -26.66 3.32 16.92
C VAL A 191 -25.92 4.42 17.69
N LYS A 192 -26.33 5.69 17.52
CA LYS A 192 -25.77 6.82 18.30
C LYS A 192 -25.97 6.61 19.79
N ASP A 193 -27.17 6.18 20.18
CA ASP A 193 -27.55 5.98 21.58
C ASP A 193 -26.76 4.84 22.26
N LYS A 194 -26.31 3.84 21.48
CA LYS A 194 -25.44 2.77 21.97
C LYS A 194 -23.97 3.19 22.18
N HIS A 195 -23.52 4.20 21.45
CA HIS A 195 -22.11 4.60 21.41
C HIS A 195 -21.91 6.10 21.71
N PRO A 196 -22.39 6.59 22.87
CA PRO A 196 -22.43 8.04 23.17
C PRO A 196 -21.03 8.67 23.20
N TYR A 197 -20.00 7.95 23.70
CA TYR A 197 -18.65 8.49 23.76
C TYR A 197 -17.98 8.57 22.39
N ALA A 198 -18.24 7.62 21.49
CA ALA A 198 -17.78 7.67 20.13
C ALA A 198 -18.41 8.84 19.37
N ILE A 199 -19.72 9.06 19.53
CA ILE A 199 -20.43 10.19 18.94
C ILE A 199 -19.89 11.51 19.50
N LEU A 200 -19.69 11.61 20.81
CA LEU A 200 -19.09 12.79 21.45
C LEU A 200 -17.69 13.08 20.89
N ALA A 201 -16.89 12.04 20.60
CA ALA A 201 -15.58 12.22 19.99
C ALA A 201 -15.67 12.84 18.58
N TYR A 202 -16.63 12.39 17.75
CA TYR A 202 -16.89 12.99 16.43
C TYR A 202 -17.40 14.44 16.53
N GLU A 203 -18.31 14.72 17.45
CA GLU A 203 -18.81 16.07 17.69
C GLU A 203 -17.71 17.02 18.20
N THR A 204 -16.84 16.53 19.09
CA THR A 204 -15.69 17.31 19.57
C THR A 204 -14.69 17.58 18.44
N ALA A 205 -14.42 16.59 17.57
CA ALA A 205 -13.58 16.77 16.40
C ALA A 205 -14.17 17.81 15.44
N LYS A 206 -15.48 17.76 15.19
CA LYS A 206 -16.22 18.75 14.40
C LYS A 206 -16.06 20.16 14.97
N GLN A 207 -16.37 20.36 16.24
CA GLN A 207 -16.23 21.65 16.90
C GLN A 207 -14.80 22.18 16.86
N THR A 208 -13.81 21.29 16.98
CA THR A 208 -12.40 21.66 16.88
C THR A 208 -12.03 22.14 15.48
N LEU A 209 -12.51 21.44 14.44
CA LEU A 209 -12.31 21.86 13.05
C LEU A 209 -13.01 23.19 12.73
N GLU A 210 -14.20 23.42 13.25
CA GLU A 210 -14.91 24.70 13.12
C GLU A 210 -14.11 25.84 13.72
N LYS A 211 -13.58 25.66 14.94
CA LYS A 211 -12.69 26.62 15.60
C LYS A 211 -11.41 26.87 14.81
N ILE A 212 -10.75 25.81 14.33
CA ILE A 212 -9.55 25.94 13.49
C ILE A 212 -9.87 26.74 12.22
N HIS A 213 -11.00 26.49 11.60
CA HIS A 213 -11.44 27.20 10.40
C HIS A 213 -11.69 28.69 10.67
N GLU A 214 -12.34 29.02 11.80
CA GLU A 214 -12.52 30.41 12.23
C GLU A 214 -11.21 31.12 12.53
N ILE A 215 -10.28 30.45 13.21
CA ILE A 215 -8.95 31.00 13.52
C ILE A 215 -8.11 31.17 12.27
N SER A 216 -8.20 30.24 11.31
CA SER A 216 -7.47 30.33 10.04
C SER A 216 -7.93 31.52 9.19
N LYS A 217 -9.17 31.94 9.33
CA LYS A 217 -9.70 33.19 8.71
C LYS A 217 -9.13 34.44 9.36
N LYS A 218 -8.77 34.37 10.66
CA LYS A 218 -8.12 35.46 11.39
C LYS A 218 -6.61 35.24 11.31
N ARG A 219 -5.94 35.94 10.39
CA ARG A 219 -4.51 35.69 9.98
C ARG A 219 -3.44 35.75 11.06
N THR A 220 -3.69 36.15 12.33
CA THR A 220 -2.68 36.28 13.40
C THR A 220 -3.31 36.09 14.79
N GLY A 221 -2.70 35.25 15.65
CA GLY A 221 -3.04 35.15 17.07
C GLY A 221 -2.44 33.91 17.77
N PRO A 222 -2.15 34.03 19.10
CA PRO A 222 -1.48 32.98 19.90
C PRO A 222 -2.31 31.72 20.19
N ASP A 223 -3.56 31.64 19.73
CA ASP A 223 -4.44 30.53 20.03
C ASP A 223 -4.23 29.29 19.12
N ARG A 224 -3.40 29.44 18.08
CA ARG A 224 -3.12 28.34 17.12
C ARG A 224 -2.43 27.15 17.79
N ASP A 225 -1.52 27.41 18.69
CA ASP A 225 -0.68 26.37 19.32
C ASP A 225 -1.39 25.65 20.48
N LYS A 226 -2.37 26.28 21.11
CA LYS A 226 -3.17 25.67 22.19
C LYS A 226 -4.18 24.64 21.68
N ILE A 227 -4.66 24.78 20.44
CA ILE A 227 -5.65 23.84 19.87
C ILE A 227 -4.98 22.53 19.47
N LEU A 228 -3.70 22.57 19.07
CA LEU A 228 -2.93 21.39 18.65
C LEU A 228 -2.43 20.54 19.84
N SER A 229 -2.48 21.04 21.08
CA SER A 229 -2.00 20.34 22.28
C SER A 229 -3.07 19.60 23.09
N GLY A 230 -4.32 19.56 22.61
CA GLY A 230 -5.42 18.84 23.27
C GLY A 230 -5.21 17.31 23.26
N GLY A 231 -4.86 16.75 24.41
CA GLY A 231 -4.66 15.30 24.55
C GLY A 231 -5.95 14.50 24.28
N PHE A 232 -5.84 13.49 23.44
CA PHE A 232 -6.92 12.52 23.23
C PHE A 232 -7.03 11.58 24.43
N HIS A 233 -8.21 11.48 25.04
CA HIS A 233 -8.51 10.47 26.06
C HIS A 233 -8.61 9.08 25.44
N GLN A 234 -8.05 8.04 26.08
CA GLN A 234 -8.01 6.65 25.56
C GLN A 234 -9.39 5.96 25.46
N LYS A 235 -10.38 6.38 26.23
CA LYS A 235 -11.72 5.78 26.25
C LYS A 235 -12.49 5.80 24.91
N PRO A 236 -12.38 6.82 24.05
CA PRO A 236 -13.11 6.85 22.78
C PRO A 236 -12.69 5.79 21.77
N PHE A 237 -11.45 5.27 21.86
CA PHE A 237 -10.92 4.36 20.83
C PHE A 237 -11.54 2.96 20.86
N SER A 238 -11.83 2.39 22.02
CA SER A 238 -12.52 1.08 22.12
C SER A 238 -13.94 1.18 21.59
N GLU A 239 -14.68 2.21 22.02
CA GLU A 239 -16.05 2.44 21.59
C GLU A 239 -16.18 2.81 20.09
N LEU A 240 -15.16 3.47 19.51
CA LEU A 240 -15.09 3.72 18.07
C LEU A 240 -14.98 2.42 17.25
N ASN A 241 -14.29 1.42 17.77
CA ASN A 241 -14.22 0.10 17.14
C ASN A 241 -15.56 -0.64 17.22
N ASP A 242 -16.25 -0.55 18.34
CA ASP A 242 -17.57 -1.16 18.56
C ASP A 242 -18.62 -0.48 17.67
N LEU A 243 -18.63 0.87 17.62
CA LEU A 243 -19.45 1.65 16.69
C LEU A 243 -19.22 1.23 15.24
N ARG A 244 -17.96 1.06 14.85
CA ARG A 244 -17.60 0.63 13.49
C ARG A 244 -18.12 -0.78 13.18
N GLY A 245 -18.09 -1.69 14.18
CA GLY A 245 -18.65 -3.04 14.08
C GLY A 245 -20.17 -3.00 13.88
N ASP A 246 -20.88 -2.21 14.68
CA ASP A 246 -22.32 -2.05 14.59
C ASP A 246 -22.75 -1.42 13.26
N LEU A 247 -22.04 -0.37 12.79
CA LEU A 247 -22.33 0.24 11.49
C LEU A 247 -22.08 -0.70 10.32
N ARG A 248 -21.08 -1.61 10.40
CA ARG A 248 -20.83 -2.61 9.36
C ARG A 248 -21.96 -3.63 9.26
N ASN A 249 -22.51 -4.03 10.42
CA ASN A 249 -23.56 -5.04 10.51
C ASN A 249 -24.98 -4.42 10.45
N TYR A 250 -25.07 -3.10 10.32
CA TYR A 250 -26.36 -2.40 10.27
C TYR A 250 -27.09 -2.74 8.97
N ARG A 251 -28.38 -2.98 9.07
CA ARG A 251 -29.23 -3.34 7.92
C ARG A 251 -29.63 -2.08 7.14
N TRP A 252 -28.71 -1.60 6.31
CA TRP A 252 -28.88 -0.42 5.44
C TRP A 252 -30.00 -0.59 4.39
N ASP A 253 -30.35 -1.83 4.05
CA ASP A 253 -31.47 -2.18 3.17
C ASP A 253 -32.81 -1.63 3.65
N LYS A 254 -33.02 -1.51 4.96
CA LYS A 254 -34.25 -0.90 5.51
C LYS A 254 -34.35 0.58 5.18
N ILE A 255 -33.28 1.34 5.29
CA ILE A 255 -33.28 2.79 5.06
C ILE A 255 -33.51 3.12 3.58
N LEU A 256 -32.95 2.31 2.67
CA LEU A 256 -33.14 2.49 1.23
C LEU A 256 -34.59 2.22 0.80
N ASN A 257 -35.28 1.29 1.44
CA ASN A 257 -36.67 0.97 1.14
C ASN A 257 -37.62 1.99 1.73
N GLU A 258 -37.41 2.50 2.94
CA GLU A 258 -38.21 3.57 3.56
C GLU A 258 -38.11 4.90 2.79
N SER A 259 -36.93 5.21 2.20
CA SER A 259 -36.78 6.42 1.36
C SER A 259 -37.45 6.30 -0.02
N HIS A 260 -37.75 5.08 -0.49
CA HIS A 260 -38.49 4.87 -1.74
C HIS A 260 -39.99 4.96 -1.55
N ASP A 261 -40.52 4.51 -0.40
CA ASP A 261 -41.94 4.59 -0.10
C ASP A 261 -42.43 6.05 0.15
N ASP A 262 -41.58 6.93 0.68
CA ASP A 262 -41.90 8.34 0.87
C ASP A 262 -41.96 9.15 -0.45
N HIS A 263 -41.32 8.68 -1.51
CA HIS A 263 -41.39 9.31 -2.83
C HIS A 263 -42.60 8.87 -3.69
N GLU A 264 -43.19 7.73 -3.41
CA GLU A 264 -44.43 7.31 -4.10
C GLU A 264 -45.71 7.93 -3.49
N ASN A 265 -45.68 8.29 -2.21
CA ASN A 265 -46.82 8.91 -1.54
C ASN A 265 -46.97 10.44 -1.75
N THR A 266 -46.05 11.08 -2.48
CA THR A 266 -46.13 12.53 -2.78
C THR A 266 -46.63 12.82 -4.21
N ARG A 267 -47.16 11.80 -4.90
CA ARG A 267 -47.83 11.97 -6.20
C ARG A 267 -49.31 11.55 -6.10
N ILE A 268 -50.10 12.37 -5.43
CA ILE A 268 -51.56 12.45 -5.62
C ILE A 268 -51.93 13.94 -5.70
#